data_ba149116a2f24d4db476d44a3c16008e
#
_entry.id   ba149116a2f24d4db476d44a3c16008e
#
_cell.length_a   1.000
_cell.length_b   1.000
_cell.length_c   1.000
_cell.angle_alpha   90.00
_cell.angle_beta   90.00
_cell.angle_gamma   90.00
#
_symmetry.space_group_name_H-M   'P 1'
#
loop_
_entity.id
_entity.type
_entity.pdbx_description
1 polymer ?
#
loop_
_entity_poly.entity_id
_entity_poly.type
_entity_poly.pdbx_seq_one_letter_code
_entity_poly.pdbx_strand_id
1 'polypeptide(L)'
;GMKTGWRCLAEVEEVRPDAGDVSEQYSAAGEESRWFYFQSNGKAVHADDEEYKRTTIDNKKYYFDENGVMASGWIAAEDDAESGDSTGISRFIYLGTENEGNMYQGTWVYLDDHPWTSDDEDAIEEGDDEECPDEGENAWYYLENDGTPAYLKSTADSMNDATTKVGSSSYFFNEYGVMRTGLIKLSVDGKNLVGYFGDDSPYDTNPDSYMRTGRQTIYDDAGDRYTFYFGTSGSNKGAGYNGERDDYLYYEGCLVEAEDGQDYEVFFVDGDAYLVNESGRVQTSSKAYRCDGDYMYRISGGKIYYTDDDGEAEDEVTDGDGSALPEVVYHEEYDL
;
A
#
# COMPACT_ATOMS: atom_id res chain seq x y z
N GLY A 1 -19.25 39.69 30.46
CA GLY A 1 -19.65 39.86 29.07
C GLY A 1 -19.68 38.50 28.39
N MET A 2 -20.51 38.34 27.39
CA MET A 2 -20.63 37.10 26.59
C MET A 2 -19.26 36.71 26.02
N LYS A 3 -18.88 35.45 26.14
CA LYS A 3 -17.64 34.92 25.59
C LYS A 3 -17.89 34.37 24.18
N THR A 4 -16.97 34.60 23.27
CA THR A 4 -17.02 34.11 21.86
C THR A 4 -15.65 33.61 21.42
N GLY A 5 -15.62 32.85 20.33
CA GLY A 5 -14.40 32.22 19.80
C GLY A 5 -13.91 31.05 20.64
N TRP A 6 -12.69 30.62 20.39
CA TRP A 6 -12.09 29.50 21.08
C TRP A 6 -11.94 29.70 22.58
N ARG A 7 -12.25 28.65 23.34
CA ARG A 7 -12.06 28.58 24.78
C ARG A 7 -11.58 27.19 25.16
N CYS A 8 -10.47 27.17 25.89
CA CYS A 8 -10.02 25.97 26.59
C CYS A 8 -10.58 26.06 27.99
N LEU A 9 -11.40 25.12 28.37
CA LEU A 9 -12.05 25.06 29.67
C LEU A 9 -11.51 23.86 30.41
N ALA A 10 -10.89 24.12 31.56
CA ALA A 10 -10.60 23.06 32.51
C ALA A 10 -11.93 22.59 33.11
N GLU A 11 -11.98 21.34 33.45
CA GLU A 11 -13.10 20.76 34.11
C GLU A 11 -13.42 21.49 35.42
N VAL A 12 -14.69 21.81 35.58
CA VAL A 12 -15.20 22.41 36.81
C VAL A 12 -16.11 21.37 37.46
N GLU A 13 -15.72 20.89 38.63
CA GLU A 13 -16.45 19.92 39.49
C GLU A 13 -17.93 20.25 39.72
N GLU A 14 -18.39 21.43 39.34
CA GLU A 14 -19.77 21.92 39.54
C GLU A 14 -20.35 22.51 38.22
N VAL A 15 -20.51 21.70 37.20
CA VAL A 15 -21.43 22.06 36.12
C VAL A 15 -22.82 21.54 36.48
N ARG A 16 -23.77 22.42 36.42
CA ARG A 16 -25.13 22.25 36.93
C ARG A 16 -25.80 20.96 36.46
N PRO A 17 -26.58 20.34 37.36
CA PRO A 17 -27.34 19.11 37.05
C PRO A 17 -28.28 19.19 35.85
N ASP A 18 -28.64 20.40 35.42
CA ASP A 18 -29.58 20.62 34.33
C ASP A 18 -28.90 20.92 32.98
N ALA A 19 -27.60 20.80 32.91
CA ALA A 19 -26.83 21.09 31.70
C ALA A 19 -26.56 19.83 30.85
N GLY A 20 -27.39 18.80 30.99
CA GLY A 20 -27.15 17.52 30.35
C GLY A 20 -25.83 16.88 30.81
N ASP A 21 -25.51 15.76 30.30
CA ASP A 21 -24.46 14.88 30.77
C ASP A 21 -23.00 15.37 30.62
N VAL A 22 -22.80 16.61 30.13
CA VAL A 22 -21.47 17.24 30.01
C VAL A 22 -20.68 17.21 31.31
N SER A 23 -21.39 17.34 32.45
CA SER A 23 -20.76 17.36 33.76
C SER A 23 -20.28 15.98 34.22
N GLU A 24 -21.00 14.92 33.93
CA GLU A 24 -20.65 13.57 34.37
C GLU A 24 -19.49 12.99 33.56
N GLN A 25 -19.46 13.28 32.27
CA GLN A 25 -18.44 12.76 31.36
C GLN A 25 -17.06 13.42 31.57
N TYR A 26 -17.05 14.68 32.04
CA TYR A 26 -15.80 15.45 32.23
C TYR A 26 -15.43 15.67 33.69
N SER A 27 -16.27 15.27 34.64
CA SER A 27 -16.02 15.46 36.07
C SER A 27 -15.10 14.41 36.71
N ALA A 28 -14.83 13.33 36.02
CA ALA A 28 -14.08 12.21 36.64
C ALA A 28 -12.56 12.35 36.54
N ALA A 29 -12.03 13.18 35.64
CA ALA A 29 -10.61 13.16 35.28
C ALA A 29 -9.77 14.29 35.89
N GLY A 30 -10.38 15.33 36.45
CA GLY A 30 -9.72 16.31 37.36
C GLY A 30 -8.56 17.16 36.84
N GLU A 31 -8.04 16.96 35.65
CA GLU A 31 -6.89 17.73 35.14
C GLU A 31 -6.92 18.04 33.64
N GLU A 32 -7.86 17.52 32.87
CA GLU A 32 -7.88 17.70 31.41
C GLU A 32 -8.69 18.89 30.96
N SER A 33 -8.09 19.72 30.14
CA SER A 33 -8.75 20.86 29.51
C SER A 33 -9.30 20.45 28.17
N ARG A 34 -10.52 20.91 27.84
CA ARG A 34 -11.17 20.66 26.55
C ARG A 34 -11.41 21.95 25.80
N TRP A 35 -11.35 21.90 24.46
CA TRP A 35 -11.58 23.05 23.60
C TRP A 35 -13.02 23.13 23.12
N PHE A 36 -13.59 24.35 23.17
CA PHE A 36 -14.90 24.69 22.71
C PHE A 36 -14.82 25.90 21.79
N TYR A 37 -15.75 26.00 20.85
CA TYR A 37 -15.91 27.20 20.04
C TYR A 37 -17.28 27.85 20.26
N PHE A 38 -17.28 29.10 20.74
CA PHE A 38 -18.47 29.88 20.95
C PHE A 38 -18.71 30.80 19.80
N GLN A 39 -19.88 30.68 19.17
CA GLN A 39 -20.33 31.56 18.09
C GLN A 39 -20.53 33.01 18.57
N SER A 40 -20.78 33.95 17.63
CA SER A 40 -21.01 35.35 17.93
C SER A 40 -22.22 35.61 18.83
N ASN A 41 -23.17 34.67 18.87
CA ASN A 41 -24.35 34.71 19.77
C ASN A 41 -24.07 34.12 21.17
N GLY A 42 -22.84 33.65 21.44
CA GLY A 42 -22.41 33.07 22.69
C GLY A 42 -22.80 31.61 22.90
N LYS A 43 -23.39 30.95 21.90
CA LYS A 43 -23.67 29.51 21.96
C LYS A 43 -22.45 28.73 21.52
N ALA A 44 -22.16 27.62 22.19
CA ALA A 44 -21.16 26.65 21.74
C ALA A 44 -21.61 25.97 20.43
N VAL A 45 -20.67 25.64 19.56
CA VAL A 45 -20.92 24.70 18.46
C VAL A 45 -21.00 23.33 19.10
N HIS A 46 -22.00 22.54 18.75
CA HIS A 46 -22.19 21.15 19.20
C HIS A 46 -22.97 20.38 18.13
N ALA A 47 -22.87 19.04 18.17
CA ALA A 47 -23.77 18.17 17.42
C ALA A 47 -25.19 18.18 18.05
N ASP A 48 -26.17 17.75 17.28
CA ASP A 48 -27.57 17.64 17.75
C ASP A 48 -27.90 16.24 18.31
N ASP A 49 -27.01 15.26 18.02
CA ASP A 49 -27.08 13.84 18.36
C ASP A 49 -25.68 13.28 18.58
N GLU A 50 -25.53 11.97 18.61
CA GLU A 50 -24.25 11.25 18.81
C GLU A 50 -23.24 11.46 17.67
N GLU A 51 -23.64 12.06 16.54
CA GLU A 51 -22.76 12.42 15.44
C GLU A 51 -21.91 13.65 15.74
N TYR A 52 -20.84 13.84 14.95
CA TYR A 52 -20.01 15.04 15.04
C TYR A 52 -20.54 16.20 14.20
N LYS A 53 -20.54 17.40 14.78
CA LYS A 53 -20.83 18.65 14.06
C LYS A 53 -19.61 19.23 13.38
N ARG A 54 -19.49 19.02 12.06
CA ARG A 54 -18.46 19.68 11.25
C ARG A 54 -18.71 21.19 11.16
N THR A 55 -17.68 21.98 11.45
CA THR A 55 -17.71 23.44 11.38
C THR A 55 -16.42 23.99 10.79
N THR A 56 -16.53 24.96 9.88
CA THR A 56 -15.35 25.63 9.31
C THR A 56 -15.06 26.91 10.11
N ILE A 57 -13.87 27.01 10.69
CA ILE A 57 -13.37 28.14 11.46
C ILE A 57 -12.01 28.53 10.88
N ASP A 58 -11.87 29.79 10.47
CA ASP A 58 -10.62 30.31 9.86
C ASP A 58 -10.05 29.42 8.73
N ASN A 59 -10.92 28.93 7.85
CA ASN A 59 -10.63 28.03 6.72
C ASN A 59 -10.14 26.63 7.09
N LYS A 60 -10.23 26.23 8.34
CA LYS A 60 -9.97 24.89 8.82
C LYS A 60 -11.26 24.21 9.24
N LYS A 61 -11.36 22.90 9.02
CA LYS A 61 -12.52 22.09 9.43
C LYS A 61 -12.26 21.53 10.82
N TYR A 62 -13.25 21.67 11.70
CA TYR A 62 -13.25 21.13 13.06
C TYR A 62 -14.54 20.35 13.27
N TYR A 63 -14.48 19.40 14.19
CA TYR A 63 -15.59 18.54 14.55
C TYR A 63 -15.85 18.69 16.05
N PHE A 64 -17.12 18.74 16.43
CA PHE A 64 -17.56 18.93 17.80
C PHE A 64 -18.60 17.87 18.14
N ASP A 65 -18.46 17.24 19.29
CA ASP A 65 -19.41 16.27 19.79
C ASP A 65 -20.74 16.93 20.23
N GLU A 66 -21.68 16.15 20.73
CA GLU A 66 -22.96 16.60 21.25
C GLU A 66 -22.80 17.55 22.44
N ASN A 67 -21.74 17.43 23.21
CA ASN A 67 -21.41 18.28 24.36
C ASN A 67 -20.67 19.56 23.96
N GLY A 68 -20.34 19.72 22.68
CA GLY A 68 -19.60 20.84 22.13
C GLY A 68 -18.11 20.78 22.34
N VAL A 69 -17.57 19.62 22.71
CA VAL A 69 -16.13 19.41 22.81
C VAL A 69 -15.54 19.23 21.44
N MET A 70 -14.42 19.90 21.18
CA MET A 70 -13.66 19.72 19.95
C MET A 70 -13.03 18.33 19.92
N ALA A 71 -13.36 17.56 18.90
CA ALA A 71 -12.76 16.26 18.66
C ALA A 71 -11.30 16.38 18.22
N SER A 72 -10.50 15.35 18.51
CA SER A 72 -9.09 15.20 18.14
C SER A 72 -8.77 13.74 17.84
N GLY A 73 -7.59 13.47 17.29
CA GLY A 73 -7.20 12.11 16.90
C GLY A 73 -8.04 11.58 15.74
N TRP A 74 -8.18 10.28 15.67
CA TRP A 74 -9.05 9.61 14.71
C TRP A 74 -10.50 9.65 15.16
N ILE A 75 -11.41 9.95 14.25
CA ILE A 75 -12.85 9.85 14.47
C ILE A 75 -13.54 9.22 13.26
N ALA A 76 -14.58 8.44 13.49
CA ALA A 76 -15.50 8.00 12.46
C ALA A 76 -16.36 9.22 12.03
N ALA A 77 -16.15 9.70 10.82
CA ALA A 77 -16.86 10.86 10.27
C ALA A 77 -17.98 10.49 9.31
N GLU A 78 -18.05 9.24 8.89
CA GLU A 78 -19.04 8.67 7.99
C GLU A 78 -19.54 7.32 8.57
N ASP A 79 -20.83 7.06 8.44
CA ASP A 79 -21.45 5.84 8.96
C ASP A 79 -21.10 4.61 8.12
N ASP A 80 -21.05 4.80 6.80
CA ASP A 80 -20.81 3.74 5.83
C ASP A 80 -19.42 3.82 5.21
N ALA A 81 -18.74 2.69 5.09
CA ALA A 81 -17.50 2.57 4.35
C ALA A 81 -17.70 2.77 2.84
N GLU A 82 -16.69 3.28 2.15
CA GLU A 82 -16.72 3.37 0.68
C GLU A 82 -16.75 1.97 0.03
N SER A 83 -17.24 1.95 -1.21
CA SER A 83 -17.21 0.72 -2.01
C SER A 83 -15.77 0.27 -2.28
N GLY A 84 -15.49 -1.00 -1.96
CA GLY A 84 -14.16 -1.59 -2.10
C GLY A 84 -13.25 -1.41 -0.89
N ASP A 85 -13.73 -0.78 0.16
CA ASP A 85 -13.08 -0.74 1.47
C ASP A 85 -13.45 -1.98 2.27
N SER A 86 -12.45 -2.84 2.56
CA SER A 86 -12.65 -4.11 3.27
C SER A 86 -12.58 -3.96 4.79
N THR A 87 -11.90 -2.93 5.28
CA THR A 87 -11.65 -2.70 6.72
C THR A 87 -12.54 -1.62 7.33
N GLY A 88 -13.13 -0.75 6.50
CA GLY A 88 -13.88 0.41 6.95
C GLY A 88 -13.02 1.64 7.26
N ILE A 89 -11.74 1.65 6.87
CA ILE A 89 -10.82 2.78 7.08
C ILE A 89 -11.31 4.08 6.44
N SER A 90 -12.07 4.00 5.35
CA SER A 90 -12.63 5.17 4.66
C SER A 90 -13.65 5.97 5.46
N ARG A 91 -14.18 5.41 6.55
CA ARG A 91 -15.08 6.10 7.49
C ARG A 91 -14.34 7.13 8.35
N PHE A 92 -13.03 6.99 8.51
CA PHE A 92 -12.24 7.74 9.46
C PHE A 92 -11.56 8.96 8.86
N ILE A 93 -11.37 9.97 9.68
CA ILE A 93 -10.55 11.15 9.43
C ILE A 93 -9.65 11.40 10.63
N TYR A 94 -8.55 12.10 10.41
CA TYR A 94 -7.63 12.50 11.48
C TYR A 94 -7.68 14.00 11.76
N LEU A 95 -7.82 14.36 13.02
CA LEU A 95 -8.03 15.73 13.49
C LEU A 95 -6.83 16.36 14.21
N GLY A 96 -5.69 15.66 14.20
CA GLY A 96 -4.52 16.11 14.95
C GLY A 96 -4.65 15.93 16.46
N THR A 97 -3.79 16.61 17.19
CA THR A 97 -3.74 16.51 18.66
C THR A 97 -4.90 17.26 19.33
N GLU A 98 -5.11 16.99 20.61
CA GLU A 98 -6.13 17.66 21.44
C GLU A 98 -6.09 19.20 21.41
N ASN A 99 -4.91 19.78 21.10
CA ASN A 99 -4.73 21.22 21.00
C ASN A 99 -4.86 21.74 19.56
N GLU A 100 -4.92 20.87 18.57
CA GLU A 100 -5.06 21.24 17.15
C GLU A 100 -6.50 21.08 16.68
N GLY A 101 -7.06 19.88 16.77
CA GLY A 101 -8.44 19.52 16.46
C GLY A 101 -8.89 19.81 15.04
N ASN A 102 -8.03 20.30 14.17
CA ASN A 102 -8.40 20.56 12.80
C ASN A 102 -8.17 19.34 11.91
N MET A 103 -9.11 19.05 11.02
CA MET A 103 -8.98 17.98 10.06
C MET A 103 -7.73 18.15 9.20
N TYR A 104 -6.93 17.10 9.13
CA TYR A 104 -5.82 17.00 8.22
C TYR A 104 -6.34 16.56 6.86
N GLN A 105 -5.80 17.12 5.79
CA GLN A 105 -6.21 16.82 4.41
C GLN A 105 -5.11 17.17 3.43
N GLY A 106 -4.94 16.39 2.36
CA GLY A 106 -3.91 16.57 1.34
C GLY A 106 -2.50 16.50 1.91
N THR A 107 -2.25 15.68 2.93
CA THR A 107 -0.98 15.67 3.67
C THR A 107 -0.60 14.28 4.17
N TRP A 108 0.70 14.10 4.36
CA TRP A 108 1.26 12.94 5.04
C TRP A 108 1.22 13.14 6.55
N VAL A 109 0.96 12.05 7.28
CA VAL A 109 1.07 11.98 8.74
C VAL A 109 1.80 10.70 9.14
N TYR A 110 2.58 10.78 10.23
CA TYR A 110 3.29 9.65 10.80
C TYR A 110 2.84 9.51 12.25
N LEU A 111 2.06 8.48 12.53
CA LEU A 111 1.29 8.34 13.75
C LEU A 111 1.52 6.98 14.39
N ASP A 112 1.51 6.97 15.73
CA ASP A 112 1.46 5.81 16.61
C ASP A 112 0.03 5.56 17.16
N ASP A 113 -0.93 6.35 16.69
CA ASP A 113 -2.35 6.27 17.00
C ASP A 113 -3.11 5.82 15.75
N HIS A 114 -4.00 4.86 15.88
CA HIS A 114 -4.66 4.17 14.79
C HIS A 114 -6.17 4.05 15.04
N PRO A 115 -7.03 4.05 14.00
CA PRO A 115 -8.48 3.94 14.17
C PRO A 115 -8.95 2.63 14.81
N TRP A 116 -8.16 1.55 14.71
CA TRP A 116 -8.46 0.22 15.27
C TRP A 116 -7.95 0.02 16.69
N THR A 117 -7.16 0.95 17.23
CA THR A 117 -6.69 0.89 18.64
C THR A 117 -7.59 1.69 19.60
N SER A 118 -8.63 2.31 19.08
CA SER A 118 -9.59 3.09 19.87
C SER A 118 -10.52 2.17 20.68
N ASP A 119 -10.81 2.53 21.93
CA ASP A 119 -11.87 1.91 22.74
C ASP A 119 -13.29 2.30 22.26
N ASP A 120 -13.41 3.04 21.16
CA ASP A 120 -14.66 3.50 20.59
C ASP A 120 -15.42 2.33 19.92
N GLU A 121 -16.75 2.29 20.07
CA GLU A 121 -17.60 1.28 19.43
C GLU A 121 -17.53 1.32 17.90
N ASP A 122 -17.08 2.45 17.33
CA ASP A 122 -16.88 2.65 15.90
C ASP A 122 -15.47 2.26 15.42
N ALA A 123 -14.55 1.88 16.31
CA ALA A 123 -13.21 1.47 15.93
C ALA A 123 -13.23 0.26 14.97
N ILE A 124 -12.24 0.20 14.10
CA ILE A 124 -12.03 -0.98 13.25
C ILE A 124 -11.61 -2.14 14.16
N GLU A 125 -12.25 -3.30 14.02
CA GLU A 125 -11.82 -4.50 14.72
C GLU A 125 -10.40 -4.86 14.25
N GLU A 126 -9.48 -4.95 15.20
CA GLU A 126 -8.14 -5.44 14.95
C GLU A 126 -8.24 -6.91 14.53
N GLY A 127 -7.91 -7.21 13.29
CA GLY A 127 -7.79 -8.58 12.80
C GLY A 127 -6.48 -9.21 13.31
N ASP A 128 -6.36 -10.53 13.25
CA ASP A 128 -5.09 -11.27 13.44
C ASP A 128 -4.11 -11.04 12.26
N ASP A 129 -4.09 -9.82 11.70
CA ASP A 129 -3.40 -9.50 10.47
C ASP A 129 -2.05 -8.84 10.77
N GLU A 130 -0.97 -9.47 10.31
CA GLU A 130 0.39 -8.89 10.34
C GLU A 130 0.49 -7.54 9.58
N GLU A 131 -0.56 -7.19 8.83
CA GLU A 131 -0.64 -5.96 8.02
C GLU A 131 -1.19 -4.75 8.79
N CYS A 132 -1.76 -4.99 9.98
CA CYS A 132 -2.19 -3.96 10.92
C CYS A 132 -1.03 -3.63 11.88
N PRO A 133 -0.59 -2.37 12.04
CA PRO A 133 0.43 -2.02 13.02
C PRO A 133 -0.02 -2.33 14.44
N ASP A 134 0.90 -2.78 15.26
CA ASP A 134 0.66 -2.95 16.71
C ASP A 134 0.40 -1.60 17.40
N GLU A 135 -0.31 -1.64 18.53
CA GLU A 135 -0.54 -0.46 19.37
C GLU A 135 0.79 0.23 19.73
N GLY A 136 0.88 1.53 19.41
CA GLY A 136 2.08 2.34 19.62
C GLY A 136 3.18 2.17 18.57
N GLU A 137 2.95 1.39 17.52
CA GLU A 137 3.81 1.32 16.36
C GLU A 137 3.51 2.48 15.40
N ASN A 138 4.56 3.18 14.96
CA ASN A 138 4.38 4.30 14.06
C ASN A 138 4.18 3.84 12.62
N ALA A 139 3.17 4.41 11.97
CA ALA A 139 2.87 4.17 10.56
C ALA A 139 2.67 5.47 9.76
N TRP A 140 2.96 5.41 8.45
CA TRP A 140 2.69 6.49 7.52
C TRP A 140 1.31 6.35 6.90
N TYR A 141 0.54 7.46 6.94
CA TYR A 141 -0.73 7.63 6.26
C TYR A 141 -0.67 8.82 5.32
N TYR A 142 -1.42 8.77 4.26
CA TYR A 142 -1.72 9.93 3.44
C TYR A 142 -3.21 10.25 3.53
N LEU A 143 -3.53 11.42 4.03
CA LEU A 143 -4.91 11.89 4.11
C LEU A 143 -5.24 12.66 2.84
N GLU A 144 -6.21 12.18 2.07
CA GLU A 144 -6.61 12.78 0.81
C GLU A 144 -7.24 14.18 1.00
N ASN A 145 -7.63 14.86 -0.07
CA ASN A 145 -8.13 16.23 0.01
C ASN A 145 -9.48 16.38 0.73
N ASP A 146 -10.22 15.31 0.88
CA ASP A 146 -11.45 15.24 1.67
C ASP A 146 -11.20 14.87 3.14
N GLY A 147 -10.02 14.34 3.45
CA GLY A 147 -9.57 13.92 4.76
C GLY A 147 -9.53 12.41 4.94
N THR A 148 -10.07 11.65 3.99
CA THR A 148 -10.06 10.18 4.01
C THR A 148 -8.64 9.66 3.86
N PRO A 149 -8.22 8.64 4.62
CA PRO A 149 -6.95 7.96 4.40
C PRO A 149 -6.91 7.29 3.03
N ALA A 150 -5.75 7.32 2.37
CA ALA A 150 -5.49 6.50 1.19
C ALA A 150 -5.39 5.02 1.60
N TYR A 151 -5.99 4.10 0.86
CA TYR A 151 -6.02 2.67 1.19
C TYR A 151 -6.13 1.80 -0.06
N LEU A 152 -5.79 0.51 0.07
CA LEU A 152 -5.97 -0.50 -0.97
C LEU A 152 -7.45 -0.82 -1.14
N LYS A 153 -7.97 -0.61 -2.35
CA LYS A 153 -9.35 -1.00 -2.68
C LYS A 153 -9.39 -2.44 -3.19
N SER A 154 -10.26 -3.26 -2.63
CA SER A 154 -10.49 -4.65 -3.08
C SER A 154 -10.99 -4.77 -4.53
N THR A 155 -11.29 -3.64 -5.17
CA THR A 155 -11.69 -3.55 -6.58
C THR A 155 -10.54 -3.18 -7.51
N ALA A 156 -9.31 -3.05 -7.01
CA ALA A 156 -8.15 -2.75 -7.84
C ALA A 156 -7.87 -3.92 -8.79
N ASP A 157 -7.69 -3.64 -10.09
CA ASP A 157 -7.45 -4.63 -11.13
C ASP A 157 -6.07 -4.49 -11.80
N SER A 158 -5.31 -3.51 -11.39
CA SER A 158 -3.96 -3.24 -11.86
C SER A 158 -3.07 -2.67 -10.75
N MET A 159 -1.76 -2.81 -10.87
CA MET A 159 -0.81 -2.20 -9.92
C MET A 159 -0.98 -0.67 -9.85
N ASN A 160 -1.32 -0.03 -10.96
CA ASN A 160 -1.57 1.42 -10.96
C ASN A 160 -2.85 1.80 -10.18
N ASP A 161 -3.90 0.96 -10.24
CA ASP A 161 -5.15 1.20 -9.50
C ASP A 161 -5.02 0.89 -8.00
N ALA A 162 -4.12 -0.03 -7.64
CA ALA A 162 -3.80 -0.35 -6.26
C ALA A 162 -2.97 0.75 -5.57
N THR A 163 -2.61 1.83 -6.27
CA THR A 163 -1.78 2.92 -5.73
C THR A 163 -2.52 4.23 -5.65
N THR A 164 -2.20 5.02 -4.64
CA THR A 164 -2.66 6.42 -4.53
C THR A 164 -1.60 7.37 -5.05
N LYS A 165 -2.02 8.29 -5.92
CA LYS A 165 -1.15 9.31 -6.50
C LYS A 165 -1.03 10.52 -5.59
N VAL A 166 0.18 10.79 -5.12
CA VAL A 166 0.52 11.98 -4.33
C VAL A 166 1.53 12.82 -5.10
N GLY A 167 1.11 13.99 -5.56
CA GLY A 167 1.92 14.84 -6.44
C GLY A 167 2.25 14.15 -7.77
N SER A 168 3.52 13.89 -8.03
CA SER A 168 4.00 13.20 -9.24
C SER A 168 4.23 11.69 -9.05
N SER A 169 4.19 11.20 -7.83
CA SER A 169 4.54 9.83 -7.44
C SER A 169 3.30 9.03 -7.05
N SER A 170 3.38 7.72 -7.13
CA SER A 170 2.33 6.79 -6.69
C SER A 170 2.86 5.96 -5.55
N TYR A 171 2.06 5.78 -4.51
CA TYR A 171 2.41 5.06 -3.28
C TYR A 171 1.43 3.94 -3.05
N PHE A 172 1.90 2.87 -2.43
CA PHE A 172 1.06 1.77 -2.02
C PHE A 172 0.68 1.92 -0.54
N PHE A 173 -0.59 1.71 -0.27
CA PHE A 173 -1.16 1.63 1.08
C PHE A 173 -1.88 0.30 1.18
N ASN A 174 -1.80 -0.36 2.32
CA ASN A 174 -2.60 -1.56 2.54
C ASN A 174 -4.08 -1.21 2.80
N GLU A 175 -4.91 -2.21 3.07
CA GLU A 175 -6.34 -2.00 3.34
C GLU A 175 -6.62 -1.24 4.63
N TYR A 176 -5.66 -1.19 5.57
CA TYR A 176 -5.72 -0.38 6.79
C TYR A 176 -5.22 1.05 6.59
N GLY A 177 -4.88 1.45 5.37
CA GLY A 177 -4.39 2.79 5.03
C GLY A 177 -2.91 3.02 5.38
N VAL A 178 -2.17 2.00 5.75
CA VAL A 178 -0.75 2.09 6.08
C VAL A 178 0.09 2.04 4.81
N MET A 179 1.01 3.01 4.65
CA MET A 179 1.96 3.00 3.54
C MET A 179 2.90 1.80 3.65
N ARG A 180 3.06 1.07 2.55
CA ARG A 180 3.94 -0.09 2.45
C ARG A 180 5.02 0.10 1.39
N THR A 181 6.14 -0.61 1.56
CA THR A 181 7.37 -0.48 0.75
C THR A 181 7.86 -1.85 0.30
N GLY A 182 8.92 -1.88 -0.48
CA GLY A 182 9.52 -3.12 -0.95
C GLY A 182 8.84 -3.73 -2.16
N LEU A 183 9.02 -5.03 -2.35
CA LEU A 183 8.35 -5.84 -3.37
C LEU A 183 6.99 -6.30 -2.84
N ILE A 184 5.93 -5.87 -3.49
CA ILE A 184 4.55 -6.19 -3.13
C ILE A 184 3.91 -6.99 -4.24
N LYS A 185 3.27 -8.11 -3.87
CA LYS A 185 2.49 -8.93 -4.78
C LYS A 185 1.00 -8.76 -4.53
N LEU A 186 0.25 -8.55 -5.61
CA LEU A 186 -1.21 -8.58 -5.61
C LEU A 186 -1.68 -9.77 -6.45
N SER A 187 -2.53 -10.61 -5.89
CA SER A 187 -3.23 -11.66 -6.64
C SER A 187 -4.61 -11.14 -7.02
N VAL A 188 -4.81 -10.89 -8.32
CA VAL A 188 -6.06 -10.35 -8.86
C VAL A 188 -6.60 -11.32 -9.90
N ASP A 189 -7.79 -11.90 -9.68
CA ASP A 189 -8.42 -12.86 -10.61
C ASP A 189 -7.48 -14.03 -11.01
N GLY A 190 -6.64 -14.48 -10.07
CA GLY A 190 -5.66 -15.56 -10.27
C GLY A 190 -4.42 -15.16 -11.07
N LYS A 191 -4.16 -13.87 -11.24
CA LYS A 191 -2.94 -13.32 -11.82
C LYS A 191 -2.13 -12.61 -10.76
N ASN A 192 -0.82 -12.84 -10.76
CA ASN A 192 0.10 -12.12 -9.90
C ASN A 192 0.53 -10.81 -10.56
N LEU A 193 0.38 -9.71 -9.82
CA LEU A 193 0.91 -8.40 -10.16
C LEU A 193 1.96 -8.06 -9.10
N VAL A 194 3.21 -7.86 -9.52
CA VAL A 194 4.30 -7.53 -8.60
C VAL A 194 4.70 -6.08 -8.81
N GLY A 195 4.74 -5.29 -7.74
CA GLY A 195 5.21 -3.90 -7.76
C GLY A 195 6.41 -3.69 -6.85
N TYR A 196 7.21 -2.66 -7.11
CA TYR A 196 8.33 -2.27 -6.25
C TYR A 196 8.19 -0.81 -5.81
N PHE A 197 8.20 -0.61 -4.49
CA PHE A 197 7.95 0.67 -3.84
C PHE A 197 9.16 1.17 -3.03
N GLY A 198 10.35 0.94 -3.55
CA GLY A 198 11.61 1.34 -2.90
C GLY A 198 12.07 0.30 -1.87
N ASP A 199 13.19 0.62 -1.20
CA ASP A 199 13.75 -0.26 -0.20
C ASP A 199 12.91 -0.20 1.09
N ASP A 200 12.81 -1.32 1.76
CA ASP A 200 12.15 -1.44 3.05
C ASP A 200 12.92 -0.62 4.10
N SER A 201 12.39 0.52 4.46
CA SER A 201 12.84 1.31 5.58
C SER A 201 11.64 1.86 6.32
N PRO A 202 11.08 1.09 7.26
CA PRO A 202 9.92 1.52 8.04
C PRO A 202 10.19 2.76 8.88
N TYR A 203 11.46 3.15 9.01
CA TYR A 203 11.92 4.27 9.84
C TYR A 203 12.38 5.49 9.03
N ASP A 204 12.30 5.46 7.70
CA ASP A 204 12.68 6.63 6.92
C ASP A 204 11.59 7.69 7.02
N THR A 205 11.92 8.81 7.65
CA THR A 205 11.02 9.94 7.89
C THR A 205 10.62 10.68 6.60
N ASN A 206 11.03 10.16 5.46
CA ASN A 206 10.73 10.73 4.16
C ASN A 206 10.06 9.68 3.27
N PRO A 207 8.83 9.93 2.76
CA PRO A 207 8.12 9.00 1.89
C PRO A 207 8.73 8.96 0.47
N ASP A 208 10.00 8.61 0.36
CA ASP A 208 10.68 8.40 -0.94
C ASP A 208 10.36 7.03 -1.55
N SER A 209 9.62 6.20 -0.83
CA SER A 209 9.21 4.85 -1.23
C SER A 209 7.97 4.88 -2.12
N TYR A 210 8.15 5.36 -3.35
CA TYR A 210 7.09 5.40 -4.37
C TYR A 210 7.29 4.30 -5.42
N MET A 211 6.23 3.98 -6.16
CA MET A 211 6.20 2.99 -7.23
C MET A 211 7.33 3.20 -8.24
N ARG A 212 8.17 2.21 -8.39
CA ARG A 212 9.28 2.19 -9.35
C ARG A 212 8.80 1.62 -10.69
N THR A 213 9.44 2.07 -11.77
CA THR A 213 9.16 1.61 -13.13
C THR A 213 10.47 1.42 -13.89
N GLY A 214 10.43 0.66 -14.99
CA GLY A 214 11.63 0.35 -15.77
C GLY A 214 12.52 -0.67 -15.05
N ARG A 215 13.80 -0.69 -15.43
CA ARG A 215 14.77 -1.63 -14.87
C ARG A 215 15.21 -1.18 -13.48
N GLN A 216 15.12 -2.08 -12.51
CA GLN A 216 15.53 -1.87 -11.12
C GLN A 216 16.55 -2.93 -10.71
N THR A 217 17.40 -2.57 -9.75
CA THR A 217 18.26 -3.52 -9.03
C THR A 217 17.77 -3.57 -7.60
N ILE A 218 17.44 -4.76 -7.12
CA ILE A 218 16.89 -4.99 -5.78
C ILE A 218 17.80 -5.98 -5.08
N TYR A 219 18.01 -5.78 -3.80
CA TYR A 219 18.79 -6.66 -2.94
C TYR A 219 17.85 -7.32 -1.94
N ASP A 220 18.05 -8.64 -1.73
CA ASP A 220 17.36 -9.33 -0.65
C ASP A 220 18.07 -9.12 0.71
N ASP A 221 17.51 -9.70 1.76
CA ASP A 221 18.06 -9.62 3.12
C ASP A 221 19.43 -10.29 3.27
N ALA A 222 19.77 -11.23 2.39
CA ALA A 222 21.09 -11.86 2.33
C ALA A 222 22.13 -10.99 1.61
N GLY A 223 21.69 -9.95 0.93
CA GLY A 223 22.51 -9.05 0.11
C GLY A 223 22.71 -9.54 -1.31
N ASP A 224 21.97 -10.55 -1.74
CA ASP A 224 21.99 -11.05 -3.12
C ASP A 224 21.26 -10.07 -4.03
N ARG A 225 21.82 -9.90 -5.24
CA ARG A 225 21.37 -8.89 -6.17
C ARG A 225 20.48 -9.47 -7.26
N TYR A 226 19.28 -8.93 -7.39
CA TYR A 226 18.33 -9.28 -8.43
C TYR A 226 18.09 -8.11 -9.38
N THR A 227 17.82 -8.41 -10.64
CA THR A 227 17.41 -7.42 -11.64
C THR A 227 15.93 -7.60 -11.94
N PHE A 228 15.18 -6.50 -11.85
CA PHE A 228 13.75 -6.47 -12.17
C PHE A 228 13.45 -5.51 -13.29
N TYR A 229 12.34 -5.74 -14.00
CA TYR A 229 11.75 -4.79 -14.93
C TYR A 229 10.26 -4.61 -14.65
N PHE A 230 9.86 -3.36 -14.38
CA PHE A 230 8.47 -2.97 -14.14
C PHE A 230 7.95 -2.11 -15.30
N GLY A 231 6.70 -2.31 -15.67
CA GLY A 231 6.06 -1.56 -16.76
C GLY A 231 6.17 -0.05 -16.56
N THR A 232 6.40 0.68 -17.65
CA THR A 232 6.63 2.14 -17.62
C THR A 232 5.40 2.96 -17.96
N SER A 233 4.36 2.33 -18.53
CA SER A 233 3.16 3.03 -19.01
C SER A 233 1.98 2.09 -19.22
N GLY A 234 0.79 2.67 -19.41
CA GLY A 234 -0.44 1.93 -19.70
C GLY A 234 -0.96 1.15 -18.50
N SER A 235 -1.76 0.12 -18.72
CA SER A 235 -2.33 -0.75 -17.70
C SER A 235 -1.27 -1.54 -16.91
N ASN A 236 -0.10 -1.78 -17.52
CA ASN A 236 1.00 -2.51 -16.88
C ASN A 236 2.00 -1.58 -16.16
N LYS A 237 1.69 -0.28 -16.01
CA LYS A 237 2.58 0.63 -15.31
C LYS A 237 2.79 0.19 -13.86
N GLY A 238 4.05 0.04 -13.46
CA GLY A 238 4.44 -0.41 -12.12
C GLY A 238 4.36 -1.90 -11.89
N ALA A 239 3.72 -2.67 -12.78
CA ALA A 239 3.67 -4.13 -12.69
C ALA A 239 4.92 -4.80 -13.24
N GLY A 240 5.40 -5.85 -12.58
CA GLY A 240 6.47 -6.73 -13.05
C GLY A 240 6.15 -7.31 -14.42
N TYR A 241 7.13 -7.31 -15.29
CA TYR A 241 6.98 -7.74 -16.68
C TYR A 241 7.10 -9.27 -16.79
N ASN A 242 6.25 -9.89 -17.58
CA ASN A 242 6.35 -11.29 -17.97
C ASN A 242 6.71 -11.39 -19.46
N GLY A 243 7.68 -12.24 -19.79
CA GLY A 243 8.12 -12.51 -21.14
C GLY A 243 9.42 -11.78 -21.55
N GLU A 244 9.69 -11.71 -22.86
CA GLU A 244 10.89 -11.07 -23.40
C GLU A 244 10.76 -9.56 -23.48
N ARG A 245 11.78 -8.88 -22.94
CA ARG A 245 11.94 -7.43 -23.06
C ARG A 245 13.40 -7.03 -23.29
N ASP A 246 13.66 -6.29 -24.36
CA ASP A 246 15.00 -5.80 -24.73
C ASP A 246 16.06 -6.93 -24.77
N ASP A 247 15.69 -8.07 -25.37
CA ASP A 247 16.46 -9.34 -25.49
C ASP A 247 16.62 -10.13 -24.16
N TYR A 248 15.94 -9.77 -23.08
CA TYR A 248 16.02 -10.46 -21.79
C TYR A 248 14.67 -11.03 -21.38
N LEU A 249 14.69 -12.17 -20.70
CA LEU A 249 13.48 -12.81 -20.18
C LEU A 249 13.21 -12.35 -18.75
N TYR A 250 11.93 -12.04 -18.48
CA TYR A 250 11.46 -11.68 -17.14
C TYR A 250 10.25 -12.54 -16.76
N TYR A 251 10.15 -12.85 -15.47
CA TYR A 251 8.99 -13.48 -14.85
C TYR A 251 8.64 -12.75 -13.55
N GLU A 252 7.39 -12.28 -13.44
CA GLU A 252 6.94 -11.43 -12.33
C GLU A 252 7.87 -10.22 -12.10
N GLY A 253 8.47 -9.73 -13.17
CA GLY A 253 9.46 -8.67 -13.18
C GLY A 253 10.89 -9.12 -12.96
N CYS A 254 11.16 -10.27 -12.34
CA CYS A 254 12.50 -10.79 -12.09
C CYS A 254 13.15 -11.27 -13.38
N LEU A 255 14.42 -10.94 -13.57
CA LEU A 255 15.23 -11.46 -14.67
C LEU A 255 15.40 -12.97 -14.53
N VAL A 256 15.07 -13.71 -15.58
CA VAL A 256 15.24 -15.17 -15.66
C VAL A 256 16.60 -15.45 -16.28
N GLU A 257 17.45 -16.17 -15.56
CA GLU A 257 18.82 -16.53 -15.96
C GLU A 257 18.98 -18.05 -15.93
N ALA A 258 19.77 -18.61 -16.83
CA ALA A 258 20.18 -20.01 -16.69
C ALA A 258 21.04 -20.17 -15.43
N GLU A 259 20.96 -21.33 -14.78
CA GLU A 259 21.74 -21.61 -13.58
C GLU A 259 23.24 -21.50 -13.84
N ASP A 260 23.99 -21.16 -12.81
CA ASP A 260 25.43 -21.06 -12.85
C ASP A 260 26.04 -22.37 -13.36
N GLY A 261 26.80 -22.29 -14.44
CA GLY A 261 27.43 -23.47 -15.10
C GLY A 261 26.55 -24.13 -16.16
N GLN A 262 25.37 -23.59 -16.42
CA GLN A 262 24.52 -24.00 -17.55
C GLN A 262 24.63 -22.96 -18.66
N ASP A 263 25.22 -23.26 -19.79
CA ASP A 263 25.35 -22.31 -20.92
C ASP A 263 23.98 -21.78 -21.36
N TYR A 264 22.95 -22.65 -21.39
CA TYR A 264 21.58 -22.36 -21.80
C TYR A 264 20.57 -23.25 -21.09
N GLU A 265 19.39 -22.70 -20.77
CA GLU A 265 18.22 -23.41 -20.27
C GLU A 265 16.95 -22.95 -20.97
N VAL A 266 15.92 -23.80 -20.98
CA VAL A 266 14.60 -23.48 -21.54
C VAL A 266 13.64 -23.17 -20.42
N PHE A 267 13.01 -21.99 -20.51
CA PHE A 267 11.96 -21.56 -19.58
C PHE A 267 10.65 -21.34 -20.33
N PHE A 268 9.54 -21.57 -19.64
CA PHE A 268 8.21 -21.29 -20.15
C PHE A 268 7.58 -20.15 -19.34
N VAL A 269 7.20 -19.06 -20.03
CA VAL A 269 6.51 -17.92 -19.44
C VAL A 269 5.25 -17.67 -20.25
N ASP A 270 4.09 -17.66 -19.58
CA ASP A 270 2.76 -17.50 -20.18
C ASP A 270 2.48 -18.48 -21.34
N GLY A 271 3.12 -19.67 -21.32
CA GLY A 271 2.97 -20.72 -22.31
C GLY A 271 3.92 -20.62 -23.51
N ASP A 272 4.74 -19.59 -23.58
CA ASP A 272 5.78 -19.42 -24.59
C ASP A 272 7.14 -19.95 -24.09
N ALA A 273 7.88 -20.69 -24.96
CA ALA A 273 9.20 -21.25 -24.64
C ALA A 273 10.32 -20.27 -24.99
N TYR A 274 11.26 -20.09 -24.08
CA TYR A 274 12.43 -19.24 -24.25
C TYR A 274 13.72 -20.00 -23.93
N LEU A 275 14.70 -19.96 -24.84
CA LEU A 275 16.07 -20.44 -24.57
C LEU A 275 16.89 -19.27 -24.05
N VAL A 276 17.38 -19.37 -22.82
CA VAL A 276 18.02 -18.27 -22.08
C VAL A 276 19.43 -18.69 -21.67
N ASN A 277 20.38 -17.78 -21.70
CA ASN A 277 21.73 -18.00 -21.20
C ASN A 277 21.92 -17.52 -19.75
N GLU A 278 23.10 -17.74 -19.16
CA GLU A 278 23.47 -17.34 -17.79
C GLU A 278 23.31 -15.83 -17.50
N SER A 279 23.23 -14.97 -18.51
CA SER A 279 22.99 -13.53 -18.32
C SER A 279 21.53 -13.12 -18.54
N GLY A 280 20.61 -14.06 -18.63
CA GLY A 280 19.18 -13.82 -18.84
C GLY A 280 18.82 -13.46 -20.30
N ARG A 281 19.76 -13.62 -21.24
CA ARG A 281 19.54 -13.21 -22.62
C ARG A 281 18.84 -14.29 -23.42
N VAL A 282 17.72 -13.92 -24.04
CA VAL A 282 16.94 -14.80 -24.92
C VAL A 282 17.69 -15.06 -26.23
N GLN A 283 17.77 -16.33 -26.62
CA GLN A 283 18.37 -16.78 -27.86
C GLN A 283 17.29 -16.92 -28.95
N THR A 284 17.53 -16.32 -30.11
CA THR A 284 16.55 -16.30 -31.23
C THR A 284 17.12 -16.85 -32.55
N SER A 285 18.43 -17.07 -32.61
CA SER A 285 19.09 -17.51 -33.86
C SER A 285 18.75 -18.96 -34.17
N SER A 286 18.29 -19.23 -35.39
CA SER A 286 18.04 -20.60 -35.91
C SER A 286 19.36 -21.38 -36.12
N LYS A 287 19.92 -21.90 -35.03
CA LYS A 287 21.13 -22.71 -34.98
C LYS A 287 21.03 -23.76 -33.86
N ALA A 288 21.98 -24.67 -33.83
CA ALA A 288 22.18 -25.51 -32.66
C ALA A 288 23.04 -24.79 -31.61
N TYR A 289 22.67 -25.00 -30.34
CA TYR A 289 23.31 -24.43 -29.14
C TYR A 289 24.00 -25.56 -28.38
N ARG A 290 25.18 -25.28 -27.83
CA ARG A 290 25.98 -26.24 -27.08
C ARG A 290 25.93 -25.90 -25.59
N CYS A 291 25.85 -26.95 -24.75
CA CYS A 291 26.06 -26.88 -23.33
C CYS A 291 27.22 -27.83 -22.99
N ASP A 292 28.20 -27.36 -22.23
CA ASP A 292 29.43 -28.11 -21.92
C ASP A 292 30.17 -28.67 -23.15
N GLY A 293 30.00 -28.05 -24.29
CA GLY A 293 30.65 -28.44 -25.53
C GLY A 293 29.87 -29.40 -26.42
N ASP A 294 28.82 -30.02 -25.93
CA ASP A 294 27.93 -30.90 -26.67
C ASP A 294 26.70 -30.16 -27.20
N TYR A 295 26.15 -30.52 -28.33
CA TYR A 295 24.91 -30.00 -28.82
C TYR A 295 23.76 -30.43 -27.90
N MET A 296 22.90 -29.49 -27.53
CA MET A 296 21.79 -29.73 -26.60
C MET A 296 20.48 -29.20 -27.13
N TYR A 297 20.45 -27.95 -27.65
CA TYR A 297 19.25 -27.32 -28.13
C TYR A 297 19.41 -26.81 -29.55
N ARG A 298 18.29 -26.76 -30.28
CA ARG A 298 18.21 -26.14 -31.61
C ARG A 298 16.94 -25.28 -31.71
N ILE A 299 17.10 -24.06 -32.21
CA ILE A 299 15.96 -23.22 -32.57
C ILE A 299 15.67 -23.41 -34.06
N SER A 300 14.43 -23.81 -34.37
CA SER A 300 13.96 -24.01 -35.73
C SER A 300 12.46 -23.62 -35.82
N GLY A 301 12.14 -22.77 -36.79
CA GLY A 301 10.74 -22.32 -36.99
C GLY A 301 10.11 -21.64 -35.77
N GLY A 302 10.89 -21.00 -34.91
CA GLY A 302 10.42 -20.35 -33.67
C GLY A 302 10.15 -21.30 -32.51
N LYS A 303 10.54 -22.55 -32.64
CA LYS A 303 10.42 -23.58 -31.60
C LYS A 303 11.80 -24.05 -31.16
N ILE A 304 11.88 -24.59 -29.96
CA ILE A 304 13.09 -25.14 -29.34
C ILE A 304 12.99 -26.65 -29.32
N TYR A 305 14.06 -27.28 -29.78
CA TYR A 305 14.18 -28.76 -29.85
C TYR A 305 15.41 -29.21 -29.11
N TYR A 306 15.36 -30.40 -28.54
CA TYR A 306 16.55 -31.16 -28.21
C TYR A 306 17.28 -31.55 -29.49
N THR A 307 18.58 -31.85 -29.40
CA THR A 307 19.40 -32.21 -30.55
C THR A 307 20.06 -33.58 -30.37
N ASP A 308 20.36 -34.20 -31.51
CA ASP A 308 21.33 -35.31 -31.58
C ASP A 308 22.79 -34.82 -31.47
N ASP A 309 23.74 -35.74 -31.52
CA ASP A 309 25.20 -35.48 -31.44
C ASP A 309 25.70 -34.61 -32.59
N ASP A 310 25.00 -34.57 -33.72
CA ASP A 310 25.32 -33.74 -34.90
C ASP A 310 24.64 -32.34 -34.86
N GLY A 311 23.82 -32.09 -33.86
CA GLY A 311 23.07 -30.82 -33.68
C GLY A 311 21.83 -30.74 -34.53
N GLU A 312 21.30 -31.82 -35.04
CA GLU A 312 20.02 -31.86 -35.74
C GLU A 312 18.87 -31.96 -34.73
N ALA A 313 17.72 -31.33 -35.08
CA ALA A 313 16.56 -31.31 -34.20
C ALA A 313 15.93 -32.72 -34.05
N GLU A 314 15.67 -33.13 -32.82
CA GLU A 314 14.91 -34.32 -32.47
C GLU A 314 13.55 -33.96 -31.92
N ASP A 315 13.33 -34.08 -30.60
CA ASP A 315 12.07 -33.83 -29.95
C ASP A 315 11.91 -32.33 -29.57
N GLU A 316 10.72 -31.81 -29.75
CA GLU A 316 10.37 -30.42 -29.30
C GLU A 316 10.41 -30.39 -27.75
N VAL A 317 11.06 -29.39 -27.16
CA VAL A 317 11.02 -29.14 -25.73
C VAL A 317 9.62 -28.68 -25.34
N THR A 318 9.01 -29.40 -24.41
CA THR A 318 7.63 -29.10 -23.93
C THR A 318 7.65 -28.44 -22.55
N ASP A 319 6.54 -27.85 -22.14
CA ASP A 319 6.42 -27.14 -20.86
C ASP A 319 6.84 -28.01 -19.65
N GLY A 320 6.58 -29.33 -19.71
CA GLY A 320 7.01 -30.28 -18.66
C GLY A 320 8.51 -30.51 -18.56
N ASP A 321 9.28 -30.08 -19.57
CA ASP A 321 10.74 -30.21 -19.64
C ASP A 321 11.46 -28.88 -19.33
N GLY A 322 10.70 -27.79 -19.08
CA GLY A 322 11.27 -26.48 -18.79
C GLY A 322 11.91 -26.40 -17.41
N SER A 323 12.95 -25.58 -17.31
CA SER A 323 13.58 -25.24 -16.03
C SER A 323 12.62 -24.45 -15.13
N ALA A 324 12.84 -24.50 -13.81
CA ALA A 324 12.05 -23.75 -12.84
C ALA A 324 12.29 -22.26 -13.01
N LEU A 325 11.19 -21.49 -12.95
CA LEU A 325 11.26 -20.03 -12.92
C LEU A 325 11.83 -19.54 -11.59
N PRO A 326 12.45 -18.34 -11.54
CA PRO A 326 12.98 -17.80 -10.29
C PRO A 326 11.88 -17.67 -9.25
N GLU A 327 12.20 -18.05 -8.03
CA GLU A 327 11.35 -17.83 -6.87
C GLU A 327 11.60 -16.42 -6.34
N VAL A 328 10.58 -15.58 -6.38
CA VAL A 328 10.66 -14.19 -5.89
C VAL A 328 10.13 -14.14 -4.46
N VAL A 329 10.93 -13.59 -3.56
CA VAL A 329 10.51 -13.35 -2.19
C VAL A 329 9.92 -11.93 -2.11
N TYR A 330 8.65 -11.85 -1.71
CA TYR A 330 7.93 -10.58 -1.55
C TYR A 330 8.00 -10.11 -0.11
N HIS A 331 7.92 -8.78 0.09
CA HIS A 331 7.80 -8.20 1.43
C HIS A 331 6.37 -8.40 1.95
N GLU A 332 5.39 -8.26 1.05
CA GLU A 332 3.98 -8.46 1.37
C GLU A 332 3.21 -9.02 0.19
N GLU A 333 2.14 -9.76 0.48
CA GLU A 333 1.26 -10.37 -0.50
C GLU A 333 -0.20 -10.09 -0.15
N TYR A 334 -1.01 -9.68 -1.14
CA TYR A 334 -2.42 -9.36 -0.99
C TYR A 334 -3.25 -10.13 -2.02
N ASP A 335 -4.40 -10.68 -1.59
CA ASP A 335 -5.39 -11.34 -2.43
C ASP A 335 -6.63 -10.44 -2.58
N LEU A 336 -6.93 -9.98 -3.82
CA LEU A 336 -8.04 -9.07 -4.14
C LEU A 336 -9.18 -9.76 -4.89
#